data_e2b58eb675a312201facb8b46d4020df
#
_entry.id   e2b58eb675a312201facb8b46d4020df
#
_cell.length_a   1.000
_cell.length_b   1.000
_cell.length_c   1.000
_cell.angle_alpha   90.00
_cell.angle_beta   90.00
_cell.angle_gamma   90.00
#
_symmetry.space_group_name_H-M   'P 1'
#
loop_
_entity.id
_entity.type
_entity.pdbx_description
1 polymer ?
#
loop_
_entity_poly.entity_id
_entity_poly.type
_entity_poly.pdbx_seq_one_letter_code
_entity_poly.pdbx_strand_id
1 'polypeptide(L)'
;MYKRQLLKDLQRSRGVGLILISHDLGVVAGAADRVVVMYAGRVVESGPLRPVYDHPAHPYTVGLMRSVPETDGAEPLIPIPGSPPNPGRLPDGCAFHPRCALATDRCRVEVPVLRPVQDGRASACHYAEEVQRDGVPAGS
;
A
#
# COMPACT_ATOMS: atom_id res chain seq x y z
N MET A 1 -20.41 6.36 11.53
CA MET A 1 -21.19 6.21 10.28
C MET A 1 -21.60 7.54 9.66
N TYR A 2 -22.15 8.47 10.40
CA TYR A 2 -22.69 9.75 9.91
C TYR A 2 -21.70 10.66 9.17
N LYS A 3 -20.47 10.81 9.68
CA LYS A 3 -19.46 11.70 9.10
C LYS A 3 -19.04 11.32 7.67
N ARG A 4 -18.93 10.02 7.38
CA ARG A 4 -18.54 9.51 6.06
C ARG A 4 -19.60 9.80 5.00
N GLN A 5 -20.87 9.61 5.36
CA GLN A 5 -22.00 9.90 4.47
C GLN A 5 -22.08 11.39 4.15
N LEU A 6 -21.93 12.24 5.16
CA LEU A 6 -21.91 13.70 4.98
C LEU A 6 -20.82 14.18 4.02
N LEU A 7 -19.60 13.62 4.14
CA LEU A 7 -18.48 13.96 3.24
C LEU A 7 -18.78 13.54 1.79
N LYS A 8 -19.36 12.36 1.57
CA LYS A 8 -19.75 11.90 0.24
C LYS A 8 -20.87 12.76 -0.36
N ASP A 9 -21.81 13.17 0.45
CA ASP A 9 -22.92 14.03 0.01
C ASP A 9 -22.43 15.42 -0.35
N LEU A 10 -21.50 16.00 0.43
CA LEU A 10 -20.83 17.25 0.10
C LEU A 10 -20.00 17.15 -1.18
N GLN A 11 -19.25 16.07 -1.35
CA GLN A 11 -18.47 15.84 -2.56
C GLN A 11 -19.37 15.81 -3.81
N ARG A 12 -20.47 15.07 -3.74
CA ARG A 12 -21.42 14.95 -4.85
C ARG A 12 -22.15 16.26 -5.14
N SER A 13 -22.60 16.95 -4.10
CA SER A 13 -23.39 18.19 -4.25
C SER A 13 -22.55 19.40 -4.68
N ARG A 14 -21.26 19.42 -4.34
CA ARG A 14 -20.36 20.56 -4.60
C ARG A 14 -19.35 20.29 -5.70
N GLY A 15 -19.23 19.06 -6.20
CA GLY A 15 -18.25 18.68 -7.23
C GLY A 15 -16.78 18.87 -6.78
N VAL A 16 -16.51 18.76 -5.47
CA VAL A 16 -15.16 18.94 -4.91
C VAL A 16 -14.40 17.62 -4.82
N GLY A 17 -13.08 17.66 -5.00
CA GLY A 17 -12.21 16.54 -4.69
C GLY A 17 -12.01 16.40 -3.18
N LEU A 18 -11.95 15.16 -2.68
CA LEU A 18 -11.67 14.84 -1.27
C LEU A 18 -10.36 14.07 -1.17
N ILE A 19 -9.43 14.57 -0.37
CA ILE A 19 -8.22 13.83 0.03
C ILE A 19 -8.42 13.37 1.46
N LEU A 20 -8.34 12.05 1.67
CA LEU A 20 -8.42 11.41 2.98
C LEU A 20 -7.08 10.78 3.33
N ILE A 21 -6.49 11.19 4.44
CA ILE A 21 -5.28 10.57 5.00
C ILE A 21 -5.70 9.69 6.17
N SER A 22 -5.39 8.40 6.09
CA SER A 22 -5.74 7.42 7.12
C SER A 22 -4.73 6.28 7.14
N HIS A 23 -4.52 5.69 8.31
CA HIS A 23 -3.85 4.41 8.48
C HIS A 23 -4.85 3.23 8.48
N ASP A 24 -6.13 3.52 8.48
CA ASP A 24 -7.21 2.52 8.48
C ASP A 24 -7.66 2.25 7.05
N LEU A 25 -7.25 1.09 6.54
CA LEU A 25 -7.57 0.65 5.17
C LEU A 25 -9.06 0.39 4.98
N GLY A 26 -9.78 -0.05 6.02
CA GLY A 26 -11.23 -0.23 5.95
C GLY A 26 -11.97 1.09 5.76
N VAL A 27 -11.47 2.18 6.36
CA VAL A 27 -12.01 3.52 6.14
C VAL A 27 -11.77 3.96 4.69
N VAL A 28 -10.56 3.75 4.18
CA VAL A 28 -10.16 4.10 2.80
C VAL A 28 -11.00 3.30 1.79
N ALA A 29 -11.13 2.00 1.99
CA ALA A 29 -11.90 1.11 1.11
C ALA A 29 -13.36 1.55 0.92
N GLY A 30 -13.96 2.13 1.94
CA GLY A 30 -15.34 2.61 1.88
C GLY A 30 -15.55 4.04 1.35
N ALA A 31 -14.48 4.80 1.10
CA ALA A 31 -14.58 6.23 0.85
C ALA A 31 -13.84 6.73 -0.39
N ALA A 32 -12.78 6.05 -0.82
CA ALA A 32 -11.89 6.52 -1.88
C ALA A 32 -12.17 5.83 -3.23
N ASP A 33 -11.93 6.55 -4.33
CA ASP A 33 -11.93 5.99 -5.69
C ASP A 33 -10.51 5.57 -6.11
N ARG A 34 -9.51 6.27 -5.58
CA ARG A 34 -8.09 6.02 -5.82
C ARG A 34 -7.34 6.02 -4.49
N VAL A 35 -6.24 5.30 -4.47
CA VAL A 35 -5.37 5.23 -3.29
C VAL A 35 -3.92 5.54 -3.67
N VAL A 36 -3.22 6.16 -2.74
CA VAL A 36 -1.77 6.38 -2.77
C VAL A 36 -1.22 5.79 -1.49
N VAL A 37 -0.40 4.77 -1.62
CA VAL A 37 0.29 4.13 -0.49
C VAL A 37 1.66 4.77 -0.33
N MET A 38 1.96 5.21 0.88
CA MET A 38 3.23 5.86 1.20
C MET A 38 4.00 5.07 2.25
N TYR A 39 5.31 5.00 2.09
CA TYR A 39 6.24 4.42 3.05
C TYR A 39 7.49 5.29 3.16
N ALA A 40 7.92 5.58 4.38
CA ALA A 40 9.11 6.39 4.63
C ALA A 40 9.15 7.71 3.83
N GLY A 41 8.01 8.42 3.73
CA GLY A 41 7.88 9.69 3.03
C GLY A 41 7.83 9.60 1.50
N ARG A 42 7.78 8.40 0.92
CA ARG A 42 7.72 8.18 -0.53
C ARG A 42 6.47 7.43 -0.93
N VAL A 43 5.96 7.71 -2.13
CA VAL A 43 4.90 6.91 -2.74
C VAL A 43 5.48 5.58 -3.18
N VAL A 44 4.92 4.49 -2.70
CA VAL A 44 5.34 3.13 -3.06
C VAL A 44 4.39 2.44 -4.00
N GLU A 45 3.11 2.78 -3.95
CA GLU A 45 2.11 2.30 -4.88
C GLU A 45 0.98 3.31 -5.02
N SER A 46 0.36 3.40 -6.20
CA SER A 46 -0.82 4.22 -6.43
C SER A 46 -1.69 3.64 -7.52
N GLY A 47 -2.99 3.95 -7.48
CA GLY A 47 -3.91 3.50 -8.52
C GLY A 47 -5.38 3.57 -8.11
N PRO A 48 -6.27 3.03 -8.96
CA PRO A 48 -7.66 2.83 -8.59
C PRO A 48 -7.75 1.92 -7.36
N LEU A 49 -8.70 2.18 -6.48
CA LEU A 49 -8.82 1.48 -5.20
C LEU A 49 -8.86 -0.04 -5.36
N ARG A 50 -9.78 -0.54 -6.19
CA ARG A 50 -10.00 -1.99 -6.36
C ARG A 50 -8.76 -2.72 -6.85
N PRO A 51 -8.09 -2.33 -7.96
CA PRO A 51 -6.88 -2.99 -8.40
C PRO A 51 -5.75 -3.01 -7.36
N VAL A 52 -5.58 -1.95 -6.57
CA VAL A 52 -4.56 -1.92 -5.52
C VAL A 52 -4.90 -2.86 -4.37
N TYR A 53 -6.19 -2.98 -4.00
CA TYR A 53 -6.65 -3.88 -2.94
C TYR A 53 -6.61 -5.35 -3.37
N ASP A 54 -7.14 -5.65 -4.55
CA ASP A 54 -7.31 -7.04 -5.01
C ASP A 54 -5.99 -7.66 -5.47
N HIS A 55 -5.10 -6.84 -6.06
CA HIS A 55 -3.82 -7.29 -6.65
C HIS A 55 -2.67 -6.31 -6.40
N PRO A 56 -2.28 -6.07 -5.15
CA PRO A 56 -1.21 -5.10 -4.84
C PRO A 56 0.09 -5.43 -5.57
N ALA A 57 0.83 -4.40 -5.96
CA ALA A 57 2.06 -4.49 -6.73
C ALA A 57 3.31 -4.07 -5.93
N HIS A 58 3.17 -3.84 -4.63
CA HIS A 58 4.27 -3.53 -3.73
C HIS A 58 4.20 -4.39 -2.47
N PRO A 59 5.30 -4.99 -1.99
CA PRO A 59 5.30 -5.85 -0.80
C PRO A 59 4.76 -5.20 0.46
N TYR A 60 5.00 -3.90 0.64
CA TYR A 60 4.44 -3.16 1.77
C TYR A 60 2.91 -3.10 1.71
N THR A 61 2.33 -2.85 0.53
CA THR A 61 0.88 -2.85 0.33
C THR A 61 0.27 -4.22 0.63
N VAL A 62 0.93 -5.30 0.18
CA VAL A 62 0.53 -6.68 0.54
C VAL A 62 0.51 -6.86 2.06
N GLY A 63 1.57 -6.41 2.74
CA GLY A 63 1.65 -6.49 4.20
C GLY A 63 0.55 -5.70 4.90
N LEU A 64 0.22 -4.50 4.41
CA LEU A 64 -0.89 -3.71 4.94
C LEU A 64 -2.23 -4.44 4.78
N MET A 65 -2.50 -5.04 3.61
CA MET A 65 -3.75 -5.77 3.37
C MET A 65 -3.88 -6.97 4.33
N ARG A 66 -2.79 -7.73 4.56
CA ARG A 66 -2.76 -8.86 5.50
C ARG A 66 -2.88 -8.47 6.97
N SER A 67 -2.66 -7.20 7.28
CA SER A 67 -2.79 -6.67 8.65
C SER A 67 -4.20 -6.15 8.96
N VAL A 68 -5.11 -6.16 7.98
CA VAL A 68 -6.51 -5.76 8.17
C VAL A 68 -7.32 -6.98 8.58
N PRO A 69 -8.12 -6.91 9.67
CA PRO A 69 -9.05 -7.97 10.01
C PRO A 69 -10.08 -8.15 8.88
N GLU A 70 -10.17 -9.34 8.33
CA GLU A 70 -11.32 -9.69 7.52
C GLU A 70 -12.56 -9.82 8.42
N THR A 71 -13.70 -9.39 7.91
CA THR A 71 -14.96 -9.32 8.66
C THR A 71 -15.41 -10.67 9.20
N ASP A 72 -14.92 -11.75 8.64
CA ASP A 72 -15.32 -13.13 8.96
C ASP A 72 -14.32 -13.88 9.87
N GLY A 73 -13.24 -13.23 10.31
CA GLY A 73 -12.31 -13.76 11.33
C GLY A 73 -11.59 -15.05 10.95
N ALA A 74 -11.51 -15.40 9.69
CA ALA A 74 -11.05 -16.71 9.23
C ALA A 74 -9.53 -16.87 9.17
N GLU A 75 -8.76 -15.78 9.05
CA GLU A 75 -7.29 -15.86 8.98
C GLU A 75 -6.61 -15.04 10.09
N PRO A 76 -5.51 -15.55 10.66
CA PRO A 76 -4.73 -14.77 11.63
C PRO A 76 -4.11 -13.56 10.97
N LEU A 77 -4.15 -12.41 11.64
CA LEU A 77 -3.48 -11.19 11.20
C LEU A 77 -1.97 -11.43 11.13
N ILE A 78 -1.38 -11.17 9.98
CA ILE A 78 0.07 -11.29 9.78
C ILE A 78 0.67 -9.87 9.85
N PRO A 79 1.34 -9.51 10.93
CA PRO A 79 1.97 -8.22 11.04
C PRO A 79 3.16 -8.10 10.09
N ILE A 80 3.43 -6.89 9.61
CA ILE A 80 4.64 -6.61 8.84
C ILE A 80 5.85 -6.75 9.79
N PRO A 81 6.82 -7.63 9.50
CA PRO A 81 7.95 -7.86 10.38
C PRO A 81 8.84 -6.62 10.52
N GLY A 82 9.61 -6.55 11.60
CA GLY A 82 10.56 -5.47 11.88
C GLY A 82 9.89 -4.15 12.26
N SER A 83 10.70 -3.11 12.36
CA SER A 83 10.25 -1.75 12.72
C SER A 83 10.33 -0.80 11.52
N PRO A 84 9.48 0.23 11.47
CA PRO A 84 9.63 1.30 10.51
C PRO A 84 11.01 1.95 10.60
N PRO A 85 11.59 2.43 9.48
CA PRO A 85 12.89 3.08 9.50
C PRO A 85 12.83 4.41 10.26
N ASN A 86 13.95 4.79 10.84
CA ASN A 86 14.10 6.11 11.43
C ASN A 86 14.01 7.16 10.30
N PRO A 87 13.11 8.16 10.39
CA PRO A 87 12.96 9.20 9.37
C PRO A 87 14.25 9.99 9.08
N GLY A 88 15.11 10.15 10.10
CA GLY A 88 16.41 10.84 9.97
C GLY A 88 17.53 9.95 9.39
N ARG A 89 17.31 8.66 9.22
CA ARG A 89 18.31 7.71 8.73
C ARG A 89 17.64 6.57 7.95
N LEU A 90 17.23 6.88 6.74
CA LEU A 90 16.64 5.88 5.85
C LEU A 90 17.73 4.90 5.36
N PRO A 91 17.38 3.62 5.16
CA PRO A 91 18.27 2.66 4.53
C PRO A 91 18.55 3.06 3.06
N ASP A 92 19.70 2.68 2.55
CA ASP A 92 20.02 2.83 1.13
C ASP A 92 19.09 1.97 0.27
N GLY A 93 18.95 2.34 -1.01
CA GLY A 93 18.10 1.64 -1.94
C GLY A 93 16.60 1.76 -1.61
N CYS A 94 15.89 0.66 -1.69
CA CYS A 94 14.48 0.58 -1.33
C CYS A 94 14.29 0.72 0.18
N ALA A 95 13.59 1.75 0.65
CA ALA A 95 13.40 1.97 2.09
C ALA A 95 12.70 0.80 2.82
N PHE A 96 11.94 -0.02 2.09
CA PHE A 96 11.24 -1.18 2.64
C PHE A 96 12.10 -2.46 2.67
N HIS A 97 13.26 -2.49 2.00
CA HIS A 97 14.05 -3.72 1.87
C HIS A 97 14.37 -4.44 3.20
N PRO A 98 14.63 -3.75 4.34
CA PRO A 98 14.92 -4.45 5.60
C PRO A 98 13.75 -5.28 6.15
N ARG A 99 12.54 -5.01 5.67
CA ARG A 99 11.29 -5.68 6.10
C ARG A 99 10.65 -6.52 4.99
N CYS A 100 11.29 -6.58 3.82
CA CYS A 100 10.74 -7.19 2.62
C CYS A 100 11.23 -8.63 2.46
N ALA A 101 10.30 -9.59 2.43
CA ALA A 101 10.63 -11.00 2.20
C ALA A 101 11.17 -11.28 0.78
N LEU A 102 10.96 -10.36 -0.17
CA LEU A 102 11.46 -10.43 -1.56
C LEU A 102 12.73 -9.60 -1.79
N ALA A 103 13.34 -9.06 -0.74
CA ALA A 103 14.51 -8.19 -0.87
C ALA A 103 15.70 -8.93 -1.49
N THR A 104 16.29 -8.31 -2.50
CA THR A 104 17.52 -8.75 -3.16
C THR A 104 18.65 -7.73 -2.95
N ASP A 105 19.86 -8.05 -3.41
CA ASP A 105 20.97 -7.11 -3.36
C ASP A 105 20.69 -5.83 -4.14
N ARG A 106 19.94 -5.90 -5.24
CA ARG A 106 19.49 -4.73 -5.97
C ARG A 106 18.64 -3.79 -5.09
N CYS A 107 17.73 -4.35 -4.28
CA CYS A 107 16.91 -3.57 -3.38
C CYS A 107 17.70 -2.82 -2.30
N ARG A 108 18.90 -3.28 -1.98
CA ARG A 108 19.78 -2.67 -0.96
C ARG A 108 20.54 -1.44 -1.47
N VAL A 109 20.73 -1.33 -2.78
CA VAL A 109 21.60 -0.31 -3.40
C VAL A 109 20.84 0.62 -4.34
N GLU A 110 19.75 0.17 -4.94
CA GLU A 110 19.01 0.92 -5.93
C GLU A 110 17.63 1.34 -5.40
N VAL A 111 17.34 2.64 -5.46
CA VAL A 111 15.99 3.17 -5.12
C VAL A 111 15.05 2.84 -6.28
N PRO A 112 13.95 2.08 -6.03
CA PRO A 112 13.00 1.78 -7.09
C PRO A 112 12.24 3.03 -7.50
N VAL A 113 12.10 3.23 -8.82
CA VAL A 113 11.33 4.33 -9.39
C VAL A 113 9.85 3.95 -9.39
N LEU A 114 8.99 4.92 -9.07
CA LEU A 114 7.55 4.76 -9.25
C LEU A 114 7.24 4.68 -10.75
N ARG A 115 6.85 3.53 -11.24
CA ARG A 115 6.60 3.26 -12.65
C ARG A 115 5.22 2.67 -12.89
N PRO A 116 4.62 2.89 -14.07
CA PRO A 116 3.37 2.24 -14.42
C PRO A 116 3.48 0.71 -14.38
N VAL A 117 2.43 0.08 -13.87
CA VAL A 117 2.18 -1.36 -13.93
C VAL A 117 0.76 -1.58 -14.47
N GLN A 118 0.25 -2.81 -14.47
CA GLN A 118 -1.07 -3.12 -15.01
C GLN A 118 -2.22 -2.36 -14.29
N ASP A 119 -3.36 -2.25 -14.96
CA ASP A 119 -4.64 -1.76 -14.43
C ASP A 119 -4.61 -0.29 -13.93
N GLY A 120 -3.83 0.57 -14.59
CA GLY A 120 -3.74 1.99 -14.26
C GLY A 120 -3.09 2.28 -12.91
N ARG A 121 -2.29 1.34 -12.42
CA ARG A 121 -1.50 1.46 -11.20
C ARG A 121 -0.07 1.89 -11.49
N ALA A 122 0.60 2.39 -10.48
CA ALA A 122 2.05 2.58 -10.47
C ALA A 122 2.64 1.98 -9.19
N SER A 123 3.82 1.37 -9.30
CA SER A 123 4.53 0.77 -8.16
C SER A 123 6.01 1.14 -8.18
N ALA A 124 6.56 1.42 -7.00
CA ALA A 124 7.98 1.64 -6.75
C ALA A 124 8.61 0.34 -6.20
N CYS A 125 8.49 -0.74 -6.95
CA CYS A 125 9.10 -2.02 -6.63
C CYS A 125 9.82 -2.55 -7.87
N HIS A 126 11.07 -3.05 -7.69
CA HIS A 126 11.83 -3.67 -8.78
C HIS A 126 11.14 -4.94 -9.32
N TYR A 127 10.34 -5.59 -8.48
CA TYR A 127 9.68 -6.89 -8.72
C TYR A 127 8.15 -6.78 -8.67
N ALA A 128 7.59 -5.65 -9.08
CA ALA A 128 6.16 -5.39 -9.01
C ALA A 128 5.31 -6.45 -9.73
N GLU A 129 5.76 -6.92 -10.89
CA GLU A 129 5.08 -7.94 -11.68
C GLU A 129 5.11 -9.32 -10.98
N GLU A 130 6.19 -9.64 -10.31
CA GLU A 130 6.31 -10.87 -9.51
C GLU A 130 5.39 -10.82 -8.29
N VAL A 131 5.34 -9.68 -7.61
CA VAL A 131 4.42 -9.45 -6.48
C VAL A 131 2.97 -9.64 -6.91
N GLN A 132 2.60 -9.12 -8.09
CA GLN A 132 1.24 -9.26 -8.63
C GLN A 132 0.89 -10.71 -8.99
N ARG A 133 1.85 -11.45 -9.56
CA ARG A 133 1.64 -12.82 -10.01
C ARG A 133 1.66 -13.83 -8.87
N ASP A 134 2.64 -13.72 -7.99
CA ASP A 134 2.98 -14.75 -7.00
C ASP A 134 2.68 -14.33 -5.56
N GLY A 135 2.36 -13.04 -5.35
CA GLY A 135 2.20 -12.47 -4.02
C GLY A 135 3.53 -12.30 -3.29
N VAL A 136 3.46 -12.14 -1.98
CA VAL A 136 4.63 -12.05 -1.09
C VAL A 136 4.55 -13.21 -0.11
N PRO A 137 5.61 -14.01 0.08
CA PRO A 137 5.63 -15.05 1.10
C PRO A 137 5.34 -14.46 2.48
N ALA A 138 4.63 -15.20 3.32
CA ALA A 138 4.53 -14.86 4.74
C ALA A 138 5.96 -14.91 5.30
N GLY A 139 6.41 -13.81 5.89
CA GLY A 139 7.76 -13.74 6.46
C GLY A 139 7.99 -14.82 7.51
N SER A 140 9.14 -15.43 7.47
CA SER A 140 9.61 -16.41 8.46
C SER A 140 10.00 -15.69 9.75
#